data_6d2aca22a4375865478b24a09317695c
#
_entry.id   6d2aca22a4375865478b24a09317695c
#
_cell.length_a   1.000
_cell.length_b   1.000
_cell.length_c   1.000
_cell.angle_alpha   90.00
_cell.angle_beta   90.00
_cell.angle_gamma   90.00
#
_symmetry.space_group_name_H-M   'P 1'
#
loop_
_entity.id
_entity.type
_entity.pdbx_description
1 polymer ?
#
loop_
_entity_poly.entity_id
_entity_poly.type
_entity_poly.pdbx_seq_one_letter_code
_entity_poly.pdbx_strand_id
1 'polypeptide(L)'
;CLVGSEMCIRDSNGMVEVRAGIMKTKVPLSGLCVPDKMDKRPAREPRRSSTRVQLDKSRKASMEINLLGYTVDEALAEVDKFLDSGMLRGQQTLYIIHGNGTGALRTAIQKHLRTHKAVKSFRPGRYGEGENGVTVVELK
;
A
#
# COMPACT_ATOMS: atom_id res chain seq x y z
N CYS A 1 -30.00 -1.46 -19.04
CA CYS A 1 -29.45 -0.61 -20.09
C CYS A 1 -27.96 -0.91 -20.27
N LEU A 2 -27.61 -1.48 -21.36
CA LEU A 2 -26.23 -1.76 -21.69
C LEU A 2 -25.72 -0.61 -22.56
N VAL A 3 -24.92 0.27 -21.98
CA VAL A 3 -24.13 1.28 -22.66
C VAL A 3 -22.68 0.83 -22.56
N GLY A 4 -22.21 0.18 -23.57
CA GLY A 4 -20.86 -0.28 -23.66
C GLY A 4 -20.57 -0.72 -25.07
N SER A 5 -19.32 -0.97 -25.40
CA SER A 5 -18.83 -1.43 -26.70
C SER A 5 -19.37 -2.80 -27.16
N GLU A 6 -20.50 -3.19 -26.63
CA GLU A 6 -21.16 -4.44 -26.95
C GLU A 6 -21.95 -4.28 -28.23
N MET A 7 -21.65 -5.10 -29.22
CA MET A 7 -22.33 -5.06 -30.52
C MET A 7 -23.79 -5.49 -30.35
N CYS A 8 -24.70 -4.55 -30.55
CA CYS A 8 -26.13 -4.83 -30.67
C CYS A 8 -26.48 -5.04 -32.14
N ILE A 9 -26.91 -6.24 -32.51
CA ILE A 9 -27.39 -6.56 -33.86
C ILE A 9 -28.93 -6.47 -33.81
N ARG A 10 -29.51 -5.60 -34.65
CA ARG A 10 -30.94 -5.42 -34.75
C ARG A 10 -31.49 -6.37 -35.81
N ASP A 11 -32.32 -7.30 -35.38
CA ASP A 11 -33.08 -8.17 -36.28
C ASP A 11 -34.35 -7.50 -36.77
N SER A 12 -34.82 -7.88 -37.96
CA SER A 12 -36.02 -7.37 -38.61
C SER A 12 -37.31 -7.60 -37.80
N ASN A 13 -37.30 -8.44 -36.80
CA ASN A 13 -38.41 -8.77 -35.94
C ASN A 13 -38.51 -7.94 -34.64
N GLY A 14 -37.76 -6.86 -34.51
CA GLY A 14 -37.80 -6.02 -33.32
C GLY A 14 -37.12 -6.62 -32.09
N MET A 15 -36.37 -7.70 -32.25
CA MET A 15 -35.56 -8.30 -31.23
C MET A 15 -34.12 -7.81 -31.36
N VAL A 16 -33.47 -7.55 -30.24
CA VAL A 16 -32.08 -7.15 -30.18
C VAL A 16 -31.24 -8.22 -29.47
N GLU A 17 -30.20 -8.70 -30.12
CA GLU A 17 -29.24 -9.58 -29.50
C GLU A 17 -28.23 -8.76 -28.69
N VAL A 18 -28.24 -8.98 -27.39
CA VAL A 18 -27.34 -8.31 -26.46
C VAL A 18 -26.28 -9.30 -25.98
N ARG A 19 -25.04 -8.93 -26.11
CA ARG A 19 -23.90 -9.68 -25.54
C ARG A 19 -23.50 -9.10 -24.20
N ALA A 20 -23.60 -9.90 -23.18
CA ALA A 20 -23.08 -9.59 -21.87
C ALA A 20 -21.95 -10.60 -21.54
N GLY A 21 -20.71 -10.20 -21.80
CA GLY A 21 -19.57 -11.09 -21.67
C GLY A 21 -19.63 -12.27 -22.64
N ILE A 22 -19.61 -13.50 -22.14
CA ILE A 22 -19.70 -14.73 -22.92
C ILE A 22 -21.14 -15.19 -23.20
N MET A 23 -22.16 -14.52 -22.65
CA MET A 23 -23.55 -14.87 -22.82
C MET A 23 -24.23 -14.00 -23.87
N LYS A 24 -24.98 -14.64 -24.78
CA LYS A 24 -25.82 -13.96 -25.78
C LYS A 24 -27.26 -14.15 -25.39
N THR A 25 -27.99 -13.05 -25.25
CA THR A 25 -29.42 -13.09 -24.91
C THR A 25 -30.20 -12.21 -25.89
N LYS A 26 -31.30 -12.72 -26.41
CA LYS A 26 -32.22 -11.94 -27.22
C LYS A 26 -33.31 -11.34 -26.34
N VAL A 27 -33.44 -10.02 -26.41
CA VAL A 27 -34.46 -9.27 -25.64
C VAL A 27 -35.30 -8.44 -26.58
N PRO A 28 -36.63 -8.32 -26.34
CA PRO A 28 -37.49 -7.45 -27.13
C PRO A 28 -37.14 -5.98 -26.87
N LEU A 29 -37.29 -5.16 -27.91
CA LEU A 29 -37.03 -3.70 -27.82
C LEU A 29 -37.82 -2.99 -26.72
N SER A 30 -39.00 -3.51 -26.38
CA SER A 30 -39.82 -2.97 -25.31
C SER A 30 -39.27 -3.15 -23.90
N GLY A 31 -38.31 -4.06 -23.75
CA GLY A 31 -37.60 -4.30 -22.47
C GLY A 31 -36.32 -3.50 -22.29
N LEU A 32 -35.95 -2.72 -23.30
CA LEU A 32 -34.74 -1.89 -23.23
C LEU A 32 -35.13 -0.48 -22.78
N CYS A 33 -34.74 -0.13 -21.56
CA CYS A 33 -34.78 1.25 -21.09
C CYS A 33 -33.58 2.01 -21.59
N VAL A 34 -33.79 3.07 -22.35
CA VAL A 34 -32.78 4.09 -22.56
C VAL A 34 -32.91 5.04 -21.38
N PRO A 35 -31.89 5.23 -20.55
CA PRO A 35 -31.95 6.23 -19.50
C PRO A 35 -31.92 7.62 -20.13
N ASP A 36 -33.08 8.28 -20.17
CA ASP A 36 -33.30 9.61 -20.73
C ASP A 36 -32.63 10.74 -19.94
N LYS A 37 -31.92 10.42 -18.90
CA LYS A 37 -31.14 11.42 -18.15
C LYS A 37 -29.71 10.96 -18.06
N MET A 38 -28.90 11.53 -18.93
CA MET A 38 -27.53 11.78 -18.59
C MET A 38 -27.52 12.64 -17.31
N ASP A 39 -27.63 12.00 -16.16
CA ASP A 39 -26.98 12.56 -15.01
C ASP A 39 -25.52 12.67 -15.43
N LYS A 40 -25.09 13.89 -15.67
CA LYS A 40 -23.71 14.27 -15.79
C LYS A 40 -23.03 13.95 -14.44
N ARG A 41 -22.90 12.67 -14.16
CA ARG A 41 -21.85 12.25 -13.27
C ARG A 41 -20.60 12.67 -14.00
N PRO A 42 -19.76 13.53 -13.42
CA PRO A 42 -18.50 13.85 -14.04
C PRO A 42 -17.85 12.52 -14.39
N ALA A 43 -17.42 12.40 -15.64
CA ALA A 43 -16.71 11.25 -16.14
C ALA A 43 -15.76 10.84 -15.02
N ARG A 44 -15.99 9.66 -14.44
CA ARG A 44 -14.97 9.04 -13.61
C ARG A 44 -13.81 8.89 -14.55
N GLU A 45 -12.90 9.84 -14.48
CA GLU A 45 -11.58 9.67 -15.04
C GLU A 45 -11.13 8.26 -14.69
N PRO A 46 -10.54 7.52 -15.65
CA PRO A 46 -9.99 6.23 -15.32
C PRO A 46 -9.14 6.50 -14.09
N ARG A 47 -9.55 5.94 -12.97
CA ARG A 47 -8.71 5.93 -11.79
C ARG A 47 -7.41 5.32 -12.26
N ARG A 48 -6.50 6.18 -12.70
CA ARG A 48 -5.12 5.83 -12.55
C ARG A 48 -5.09 5.31 -11.12
N SER A 49 -4.75 4.07 -10.96
CA SER A 49 -4.32 3.57 -9.68
C SER A 49 -3.04 4.34 -9.35
N SER A 50 -3.21 5.66 -9.12
CA SER A 50 -2.39 6.25 -8.13
C SER A 50 -2.70 5.36 -6.96
N THR A 51 -1.80 4.50 -6.63
CA THR A 51 -1.59 4.07 -5.29
C THR A 51 -1.58 5.38 -4.52
N ARG A 52 -2.78 5.90 -4.23
CA ARG A 52 -2.92 6.77 -3.12
C ARG A 52 -2.45 5.86 -2.00
N VAL A 53 -1.18 5.98 -1.73
CA VAL A 53 -0.74 5.83 -0.38
C VAL A 53 -1.73 6.72 0.33
N GLN A 54 -2.80 6.10 0.82
CA GLN A 54 -3.62 6.72 1.82
C GLN A 54 -2.59 6.99 2.90
N LEU A 55 -2.15 8.23 2.92
CA LEU A 55 -1.59 8.78 4.12
C LEU A 55 -2.74 8.65 5.11
N ASP A 56 -2.83 7.45 5.69
CA ASP A 56 -3.61 7.24 6.88
C ASP A 56 -3.06 8.25 7.88
N LYS A 57 -3.75 9.40 7.94
CA LYS A 57 -3.53 10.39 9.00
C LYS A 57 -3.78 9.77 10.38
N SER A 58 -4.27 8.55 10.41
CA SER A 58 -4.37 7.67 11.59
C SER A 58 -3.18 6.72 11.73
N ARG A 59 -2.12 6.88 10.95
CA ARG A 59 -0.86 6.28 11.38
C ARG A 59 -0.50 6.94 12.70
N LYS A 60 -1.01 6.35 13.78
CA LYS A 60 -0.27 6.33 15.04
C LYS A 60 1.15 6.14 14.59
N ALA A 61 1.97 7.16 14.79
CA ALA A 61 3.34 7.13 14.32
C ALA A 61 3.88 5.77 14.74
N SER A 62 4.03 4.86 13.79
CA SER A 62 4.49 3.53 14.11
C SER A 62 5.89 3.72 14.65
N MET A 63 6.06 3.47 15.93
CA MET A 63 7.37 3.53 16.58
C MET A 63 8.24 2.36 16.13
N GLU A 64 7.76 1.58 15.16
CA GLU A 64 8.40 0.36 14.68
C GLU A 64 8.44 0.31 13.15
N ILE A 65 9.53 -0.22 12.63
CA ILE A 65 9.71 -0.54 11.21
C ILE A 65 10.05 -2.02 11.05
N ASN A 66 9.44 -2.66 10.05
CA ASN A 66 9.69 -4.05 9.73
C ASN A 66 10.54 -4.15 8.47
N LEU A 67 11.73 -4.75 8.61
CA LEU A 67 12.73 -4.94 7.55
C LEU A 67 12.90 -6.42 7.16
N LEU A 68 11.96 -7.28 7.51
CA LEU A 68 12.01 -8.69 7.14
C LEU A 68 11.97 -8.84 5.62
N GLY A 69 12.95 -9.55 5.08
CA GLY A 69 13.05 -9.79 3.64
C GLY A 69 13.74 -8.69 2.83
N TYR A 70 14.16 -7.60 3.46
CA TYR A 70 14.95 -6.56 2.79
C TYR A 70 16.40 -6.98 2.62
N THR A 71 17.04 -6.48 1.56
CA THR A 71 18.48 -6.53 1.43
C THR A 71 19.15 -5.55 2.39
N VAL A 72 20.43 -5.72 2.65
CA VAL A 72 21.17 -4.85 3.58
C VAL A 72 21.11 -3.39 3.14
N ASP A 73 21.31 -3.12 1.85
CA ASP A 73 21.36 -1.75 1.32
C ASP A 73 19.98 -1.06 1.38
N GLU A 74 18.93 -1.78 1.02
CA GLU A 74 17.56 -1.28 1.12
C GLU A 74 17.15 -1.03 2.58
N ALA A 75 17.53 -1.95 3.47
CA ALA A 75 17.24 -1.81 4.89
C ALA A 75 17.89 -0.57 5.50
N LEU A 76 19.15 -0.28 5.15
CA LEU A 76 19.85 0.91 5.65
C LEU A 76 19.19 2.21 5.17
N ALA A 77 18.76 2.28 3.90
CA ALA A 77 18.06 3.44 3.36
C ALA A 77 16.69 3.68 4.05
N GLU A 78 15.97 2.60 4.35
CA GLU A 78 14.69 2.70 5.08
C GLU A 78 14.90 3.07 6.56
N VAL A 79 15.97 2.57 7.19
CA VAL A 79 16.33 2.96 8.56
C VAL A 79 16.62 4.45 8.66
N ASP A 80 17.37 5.03 7.71
CA ASP A 80 17.67 6.46 7.71
C ASP A 80 16.39 7.31 7.64
N LYS A 81 15.50 6.99 6.70
CA LYS A 81 14.20 7.67 6.59
C LYS A 81 13.36 7.53 7.86
N PHE A 82 13.42 6.36 8.48
CA PHE A 82 12.66 6.09 9.69
C PHE A 82 13.20 6.88 10.89
N LEU A 83 14.52 6.96 11.04
CA LEU A 83 15.19 7.76 12.08
C LEU A 83 14.88 9.25 11.91
N ASP A 84 14.98 9.78 10.69
CA ASP A 84 14.64 11.17 10.39
C ASP A 84 13.17 11.49 10.71
N SER A 85 12.26 10.60 10.33
CA SER A 85 10.85 10.72 10.65
C SER A 85 10.58 10.67 12.15
N GLY A 86 11.30 9.84 12.88
CA GLY A 86 11.24 9.75 14.35
C GLY A 86 11.68 11.04 15.01
N MET A 87 12.79 11.62 14.56
CA MET A 87 13.30 12.91 15.03
C MET A 87 12.30 14.05 14.79
N LEU A 88 11.76 14.15 13.57
CA LEU A 88 10.78 15.19 13.21
C LEU A 88 9.50 15.11 14.07
N ARG A 89 9.18 13.94 14.58
CA ARG A 89 8.02 13.71 15.45
C ARG A 89 8.33 13.80 16.93
N GLY A 90 9.60 14.03 17.29
CA GLY A 90 10.03 14.09 18.69
C GLY A 90 9.94 12.74 19.43
N GLN A 91 10.04 11.63 18.71
CA GLN A 91 10.04 10.30 19.31
C GLN A 91 11.40 10.02 19.94
N GLN A 92 11.38 9.50 21.15
CA GLN A 92 12.60 9.17 21.88
C GLN A 92 13.06 7.72 21.62
N THR A 93 12.14 6.82 21.36
CA THR A 93 12.42 5.39 21.19
C THR A 93 11.79 4.86 19.93
N LEU A 94 12.58 4.12 19.15
CA LEU A 94 12.17 3.48 17.90
C LEU A 94 12.54 2.00 17.91
N TYR A 95 11.73 1.18 17.27
CA TYR A 95 11.91 -0.27 17.17
C TYR A 95 12.19 -0.67 15.72
N ILE A 96 13.30 -1.36 15.48
CA ILE A 96 13.70 -1.86 14.17
C ILE A 96 13.64 -3.38 14.18
N ILE A 97 12.68 -3.95 13.45
CA ILE A 97 12.45 -5.39 13.32
C ILE A 97 13.22 -5.90 12.10
N HIS A 98 14.32 -6.59 12.32
CA HIS A 98 15.16 -7.16 11.25
C HIS A 98 15.15 -8.69 11.21
N GLY A 99 14.52 -9.32 12.20
CA GLY A 99 14.45 -10.77 12.32
C GLY A 99 15.75 -11.44 12.81
N ASN A 100 15.65 -12.74 13.06
CA ASN A 100 16.75 -13.54 13.60
C ASN A 100 17.62 -14.25 12.55
N GLY A 101 17.29 -14.17 11.24
CA GLY A 101 17.91 -14.90 10.15
C GLY A 101 19.42 -15.11 10.28
N THR A 102 20.18 -14.83 9.23
CA THR A 102 21.67 -14.97 9.22
C THR A 102 22.39 -13.96 10.11
N GLY A 103 21.67 -12.96 10.65
CA GLY A 103 22.26 -11.87 11.43
C GLY A 103 22.95 -10.78 10.59
N ALA A 104 22.99 -10.93 9.28
CA ALA A 104 23.61 -9.94 8.39
C ALA A 104 22.96 -8.56 8.51
N LEU A 105 21.62 -8.49 8.43
CA LEU A 105 20.86 -7.25 8.64
C LEU A 105 21.11 -6.64 10.01
N ARG A 106 21.08 -7.44 11.07
CA ARG A 106 21.36 -7.00 12.44
C ARG A 106 22.73 -6.33 12.54
N THR A 107 23.77 -7.01 12.04
CA THR A 107 25.15 -6.51 12.10
C THR A 107 25.31 -5.22 11.29
N ALA A 108 24.74 -5.15 10.10
CA ALA A 108 24.78 -3.97 9.24
C ALA A 108 24.05 -2.78 9.88
N ILE A 109 22.85 -2.99 10.38
CA ILE A 109 22.04 -1.96 11.06
C ILE A 109 22.78 -1.45 12.31
N GLN A 110 23.30 -2.33 13.16
CA GLN A 110 24.03 -1.93 14.35
C GLN A 110 25.30 -1.13 14.02
N LYS A 111 26.03 -1.52 12.98
CA LYS A 111 27.18 -0.77 12.48
C LYS A 111 26.78 0.62 12.01
N HIS A 112 25.69 0.73 11.26
CA HIS A 112 25.16 1.98 10.75
C HIS A 112 24.70 2.91 11.89
N LEU A 113 23.94 2.39 12.85
CA LEU A 113 23.45 3.14 14.00
C LEU A 113 24.58 3.74 14.87
N ARG A 114 25.75 3.08 14.95
CA ARG A 114 26.90 3.63 15.67
C ARG A 114 27.46 4.91 15.07
N THR A 115 27.31 5.08 13.77
CA THR A 115 27.81 6.24 13.03
C THR A 115 26.75 7.32 12.83
N HIS A 116 25.49 7.00 13.08
CA HIS A 116 24.37 7.89 12.82
C HIS A 116 24.24 8.99 13.89
N LYS A 117 24.22 10.25 13.46
CA LYS A 117 24.23 11.43 14.36
C LYS A 117 22.98 11.56 15.22
N ALA A 118 21.82 11.07 14.75
CA ALA A 118 20.56 11.16 15.44
C ALA A 118 20.42 10.15 16.58
N VAL A 119 21.22 9.11 16.58
CA VAL A 119 21.14 8.01 17.55
C VAL A 119 21.94 8.36 18.80
N LYS A 120 21.28 8.28 19.95
CA LYS A 120 21.90 8.41 21.28
C LYS A 120 22.47 7.08 21.73
N SER A 121 21.65 6.05 21.68
CA SER A 121 22.03 4.69 22.05
C SER A 121 21.15 3.67 21.33
N PHE A 122 21.59 2.44 21.26
CA PHE A 122 20.79 1.32 20.77
C PHE A 122 21.08 0.06 21.57
N ARG A 123 20.11 -0.81 21.68
CA ARG A 123 20.20 -2.10 22.36
C ARG A 123 19.39 -3.17 21.59
N PRO A 124 19.70 -4.45 21.76
CA PRO A 124 18.82 -5.51 21.31
C PRO A 124 17.50 -5.47 22.10
N GLY A 125 16.43 -5.95 21.50
CA GLY A 125 15.14 -6.11 22.17
C GLY A 125 15.24 -7.01 23.40
N ARG A 126 14.41 -6.75 24.40
CA ARG A 126 14.27 -7.59 25.58
C ARG A 126 13.24 -8.69 25.33
N TYR A 127 13.11 -9.58 26.29
CA TYR A 127 12.04 -10.58 26.31
C TYR A 127 10.66 -9.89 26.18
N GLY A 128 9.90 -10.30 25.19
CA GLY A 128 8.63 -9.65 24.83
C GLY A 128 8.70 -8.49 23.83
N GLU A 129 9.90 -7.94 23.56
CA GLU A 129 10.12 -6.89 22.53
C GLU A 129 10.61 -7.46 21.18
N GLY A 130 10.64 -8.79 21.02
CA GLY A 130 11.18 -9.47 19.83
C GLY A 130 12.64 -9.90 19.95
N GLU A 131 13.23 -9.76 21.12
CA GLU A 131 14.57 -10.25 21.50
C GLU A 131 15.66 -9.93 20.47
N ASN A 132 16.34 -10.96 19.98
CA ASN A 132 17.44 -10.79 19.00
C ASN A 132 16.97 -10.37 17.60
N GLY A 133 15.68 -10.44 17.32
CA GLY A 133 15.09 -10.03 16.03
C GLY A 133 14.77 -8.53 15.93
N VAL A 134 14.92 -7.80 17.03
CA VAL A 134 14.60 -6.36 17.11
C VAL A 134 15.76 -5.58 17.68
N THR A 135 16.02 -4.41 17.15
CA THR A 135 16.94 -3.43 17.73
C THR A 135 16.15 -2.21 18.18
N VAL A 136 16.25 -1.88 19.44
CA VAL A 136 15.65 -0.68 20.03
C VAL A 136 16.64 0.46 19.96
N VAL A 137 16.22 1.57 19.40
CA VAL A 137 17.04 2.76 19.17
C VAL A 137 16.50 3.92 20.00
N GLU A 138 17.36 4.58 20.74
CA GLU A 138 17.06 5.83 21.44
C GLU A 138 17.62 6.99 20.62
N LEU A 139 16.78 7.96 20.30
CA LEU A 139 17.16 9.19 19.62
C LEU A 139 17.63 10.26 20.64
N LYS A 140 18.40 11.20 20.13
CA LYS A 140 18.87 12.36 20.91
C LYS A 140 17.79 13.37 21.17
#